data_02951b4321b6b6f41a62e9d220c5f9fd
#
_entry.id   02951b4321b6b6f41a62e9d220c5f9fd
#
_cell.length_a   1.000
_cell.length_b   1.000
_cell.length_c   1.000
_cell.angle_alpha   90.00
_cell.angle_beta   90.00
_cell.angle_gamma   90.00
#
_symmetry.space_group_name_H-M   'P 1'
#
loop_
_entity.id
_entity.type
_entity.pdbx_description
1 polymer ?
#
loop_
_entity_poly.entity_id
_entity_poly.type
_entity_poly.pdbx_seq_one_letter_code
_entity_poly.pdbx_strand_id
1 'polypeptide(L)'
;MSAGTTYSWIHRVWYAGAPLGWLLLPLSGLYWLIVVIRKYLYDRGVLPTRKAGVPVIIVGNITAGGTGKTPIVIWLVEELRKRGFRPGIVSRGYGGSHSGTSMRVEPDSDAAVVGDEPVL
;
A
#
# COMPACT_ATOMS: atom_id res chain seq x y z
N MET A 1 4.96 -1.13 30.65
CA MET A 1 3.50 -1.32 30.66
C MET A 1 2.83 0.01 30.35
N SER A 2 2.63 0.45 29.09
CA SER A 2 1.71 1.57 28.73
C SER A 2 1.40 1.71 27.25
N ALA A 3 1.38 0.60 26.49
CA ALA A 3 0.99 0.64 25.06
C ALA A 3 -0.53 0.54 24.82
N GLY A 4 -1.34 0.28 25.85
CA GLY A 4 -2.78 0.05 25.73
C GLY A 4 -3.65 1.29 25.60
N THR A 5 -3.15 2.46 25.99
CA THR A 5 -4.00 3.66 26.12
C THR A 5 -4.09 4.47 24.81
N THR A 6 -3.08 4.40 23.97
CA THR A 6 -3.02 5.19 22.73
C THR A 6 -3.95 4.63 21.63
N TYR A 7 -4.12 3.31 21.57
CA TYR A 7 -5.04 2.68 20.61
C TYR A 7 -6.52 2.95 20.90
N SER A 8 -6.90 3.12 22.17
CA SER A 8 -8.31 3.26 22.55
C SER A 8 -8.92 4.61 22.18
N TRP A 9 -8.16 5.70 22.24
CA TRP A 9 -8.66 7.04 21.90
C TRP A 9 -8.73 7.25 20.37
N ILE A 10 -7.77 6.72 19.59
CA ILE A 10 -7.81 6.75 18.14
C ILE A 10 -9.04 5.98 17.64
N HIS A 11 -9.32 4.80 18.21
CA HIS A 11 -10.50 4.00 17.87
C HIS A 11 -11.81 4.73 18.19
N ARG A 12 -11.87 5.47 19.29
CA ARG A 12 -13.04 6.30 19.66
C ARG A 12 -13.24 7.47 18.71
N VAL A 13 -12.16 8.14 18.29
CA VAL A 13 -12.25 9.26 17.34
C VAL A 13 -12.74 8.79 15.97
N TRP A 14 -12.33 7.60 15.52
CA TRP A 14 -12.66 7.09 14.20
C TRP A 14 -14.01 6.38 14.12
N TYR A 15 -14.44 5.73 15.20
CA TYR A 15 -15.63 4.86 15.16
C TYR A 15 -16.76 5.26 16.12
N ALA A 16 -16.51 6.11 17.10
CA ALA A 16 -17.50 6.44 18.12
C ALA A 16 -18.15 7.84 17.96
N GLY A 17 -18.00 8.50 16.79
CA GLY A 17 -18.68 9.79 16.52
C GLY A 17 -18.25 10.92 17.48
N ALA A 18 -17.01 10.90 18.00
CA ALA A 18 -16.51 11.93 18.87
C ALA A 18 -16.59 13.32 18.21
N PRO A 19 -16.88 14.41 18.97
CA PRO A 19 -16.99 15.77 18.42
C PRO A 19 -15.74 16.25 17.67
N LEU A 20 -14.61 15.62 17.94
CA LEU A 20 -13.36 15.84 17.21
C LEU A 20 -13.45 15.44 15.72
N GLY A 21 -14.34 14.48 15.38
CA GLY A 21 -14.62 14.11 13.99
C GLY A 21 -15.20 15.27 13.18
N TRP A 22 -16.04 16.11 13.80
CA TRP A 22 -16.62 17.29 13.15
C TRP A 22 -15.57 18.36 12.83
N LEU A 23 -14.55 18.49 13.70
CA LEU A 23 -13.43 19.41 13.48
C LEU A 23 -12.56 18.99 12.28
N LEU A 24 -12.54 17.70 11.96
CA LEU A 24 -11.78 17.16 10.81
C LEU A 24 -12.56 17.22 9.49
N LEU A 25 -13.86 17.53 9.49
CA LEU A 25 -14.67 17.62 8.28
C LEU A 25 -14.12 18.65 7.27
N PRO A 26 -13.76 19.90 7.65
CA PRO A 26 -13.21 20.83 6.67
C PRO A 26 -11.88 20.35 6.09
N LEU A 27 -11.06 19.68 6.91
CA LEU A 27 -9.78 19.09 6.45
C LEU A 27 -10.02 17.93 5.47
N SER A 28 -11.02 17.10 5.73
CA SER A 28 -11.39 16.01 4.82
C SER A 28 -11.97 16.54 3.51
N GLY A 29 -12.73 17.62 3.54
CA GLY A 29 -13.23 18.33 2.36
C GLY A 29 -12.10 18.89 1.50
N LEU A 30 -11.11 19.50 2.14
CA LEU A 30 -9.90 20.00 1.45
C LEU A 30 -9.11 18.84 0.83
N TYR A 31 -8.93 17.76 1.56
CA TYR A 31 -8.26 16.57 1.04
C TYR A 31 -9.02 15.98 -0.16
N TRP A 32 -10.34 15.85 -0.06
CA TRP A 32 -11.18 15.39 -1.17
C TRP A 32 -11.03 16.27 -2.40
N LEU A 33 -11.05 17.60 -2.24
CA LEU A 33 -10.85 18.55 -3.32
C LEU A 33 -9.49 18.34 -4.01
N ILE A 34 -8.42 18.18 -3.24
CA ILE A 34 -7.08 17.90 -3.76
C ILE A 34 -7.05 16.61 -4.58
N VAL A 35 -7.69 15.56 -4.07
CA VAL A 35 -7.78 14.26 -4.78
C VAL A 35 -8.54 14.40 -6.10
N VAL A 36 -9.66 15.12 -6.10
CA VAL A 36 -10.47 15.35 -7.31
C VAL A 36 -9.70 16.17 -8.34
N ILE A 37 -9.05 17.26 -7.92
CA ILE A 37 -8.23 18.09 -8.82
C ILE A 37 -7.08 17.25 -9.39
N ARG A 38 -6.38 16.49 -8.56
CA ARG A 38 -5.28 15.62 -9.01
C ARG A 38 -5.76 14.59 -10.04
N LYS A 39 -6.90 13.93 -9.77
CA LYS A 39 -7.51 12.99 -10.72
C LYS A 39 -7.82 13.68 -12.04
N TYR A 40 -8.46 14.85 -12.01
CA TYR A 40 -8.78 15.63 -13.19
C TYR A 40 -7.53 15.99 -14.01
N LEU A 41 -6.43 16.38 -13.35
CA LEU A 41 -5.17 16.70 -14.02
C LEU A 41 -4.55 15.47 -14.71
N TYR A 42 -4.67 14.28 -14.11
CA TYR A 42 -4.25 13.03 -14.74
C TYR A 42 -5.13 12.66 -15.94
N ASP A 43 -6.46 12.77 -15.79
CA ASP A 43 -7.42 12.45 -16.86
C ASP A 43 -7.27 13.39 -18.07
N ARG A 44 -6.85 14.63 -17.83
CA ARG A 44 -6.54 15.62 -18.86
C ARG A 44 -5.13 15.53 -19.45
N GLY A 45 -4.31 14.61 -18.95
CA GLY A 45 -2.92 14.44 -19.42
C GLY A 45 -1.97 15.56 -19.03
N VAL A 46 -2.38 16.49 -18.14
CA VAL A 46 -1.52 17.56 -17.62
C VAL A 46 -0.40 16.96 -16.75
N LEU A 47 -0.73 15.93 -15.97
CA LEU A 47 0.26 15.20 -15.20
C LEU A 47 0.76 13.98 -16.01
N PRO A 48 2.08 13.78 -16.08
CA PRO A 48 2.65 12.69 -16.87
C PRO A 48 2.29 11.34 -16.26
N THR A 49 1.65 10.48 -17.05
CA THR A 49 1.40 9.08 -16.69
C THR A 49 2.38 8.18 -17.43
N ARG A 50 3.01 7.27 -16.72
CA ARG A 50 3.85 6.24 -17.32
C ARG A 50 3.07 4.93 -17.39
N LYS A 51 2.96 4.35 -18.57
CA LYS A 51 2.37 3.03 -18.76
C LYS A 51 3.48 1.99 -18.68
N ALA A 52 3.31 0.98 -17.86
CA ALA A 52 4.13 -0.21 -17.93
C ALA A 52 3.79 -0.91 -19.25
N GLY A 53 4.78 -1.32 -20.02
CA GLY A 53 4.58 -2.05 -21.30
C GLY A 53 4.07 -3.49 -21.13
N VAL A 54 3.65 -3.85 -19.91
CA VAL A 54 3.20 -5.19 -19.51
C VAL A 54 1.91 -5.07 -18.69
N PRO A 55 1.06 -6.12 -18.66
CA PRO A 55 -0.09 -6.16 -17.77
C PRO A 55 0.32 -6.01 -16.31
N VAL A 56 -0.39 -5.18 -15.55
CA VAL A 56 -0.14 -4.92 -14.13
C VAL A 56 -1.37 -5.30 -13.33
N ILE A 57 -1.16 -6.12 -12.30
CA ILE A 57 -2.18 -6.49 -11.31
C ILE A 57 -1.79 -5.83 -9.98
N ILE A 58 -2.71 -5.08 -9.39
CA ILE A 58 -2.49 -4.40 -8.10
C ILE A 58 -3.22 -5.19 -7.02
N VAL A 59 -2.47 -5.68 -6.04
CA VAL A 59 -3.03 -6.32 -4.85
C VAL A 59 -2.91 -5.35 -3.68
N GLY A 60 -4.02 -4.84 -3.21
CA GLY A 60 -4.10 -3.86 -2.14
C GLY A 60 -5.27 -4.12 -1.20
N ASN A 61 -5.36 -3.33 -0.14
CA ASN A 61 -6.51 -3.31 0.77
C ASN A 61 -6.91 -1.87 1.09
N ILE A 62 -8.16 -1.70 1.45
CA ILE A 62 -8.75 -0.40 1.81
C ILE A 62 -8.52 -0.12 3.30
N THR A 63 -8.43 -1.16 4.13
CA THR A 63 -8.23 -1.05 5.58
C THR A 63 -6.77 -1.18 5.96
N ALA A 64 -6.34 -0.47 7.01
CA ALA A 64 -5.03 -0.69 7.62
C ALA A 64 -5.02 -2.01 8.41
N GLY A 65 -3.98 -2.84 8.23
CA GLY A 65 -3.78 -4.10 8.97
C GLY A 65 -3.43 -5.30 8.10
N GLY A 66 -3.15 -6.42 8.75
CA GLY A 66 -2.83 -7.71 8.13
C GLY A 66 -4.05 -8.38 7.51
N THR A 67 -4.35 -8.07 6.25
CA THR A 67 -5.56 -8.53 5.54
C THR A 67 -5.29 -9.71 4.59
N GLY A 68 -4.23 -10.47 4.82
CA GLY A 68 -3.93 -11.66 4.00
C GLY A 68 -3.47 -11.36 2.56
N LYS A 69 -2.87 -10.20 2.32
CA LYS A 69 -2.33 -9.86 1.00
C LYS A 69 -1.26 -10.83 0.52
N THR A 70 -0.31 -11.16 1.38
CA THR A 70 0.82 -12.02 1.04
C THR A 70 0.39 -13.40 0.54
N PRO A 71 -0.52 -14.14 1.22
CA PRO A 71 -1.05 -15.40 0.69
C PRO A 71 -1.74 -15.26 -0.68
N ILE A 72 -2.46 -14.17 -0.90
CA ILE A 72 -3.12 -13.91 -2.19
C ILE A 72 -2.09 -13.68 -3.29
N VAL A 73 -1.03 -12.93 -3.01
CA VAL A 73 0.05 -12.68 -3.97
C VAL A 73 0.77 -13.97 -4.33
N ILE A 74 1.11 -14.81 -3.35
CA ILE A 74 1.76 -16.10 -3.56
C ILE A 74 0.88 -16.99 -4.46
N TRP A 75 -0.39 -17.15 -4.10
CA TRP A 75 -1.34 -17.94 -4.88
C TRP A 75 -1.46 -17.42 -6.33
N LEU A 76 -1.56 -16.10 -6.51
CA LEU A 76 -1.68 -15.48 -7.83
C LEU A 76 -0.44 -15.73 -8.69
N VAL A 77 0.75 -15.63 -8.09
CA VAL A 77 2.02 -15.88 -8.78
C VAL A 77 2.11 -17.33 -9.23
N GLU A 78 1.74 -18.28 -8.36
CA GLU A 78 1.72 -19.70 -8.70
C GLU A 78 0.75 -20.00 -9.83
N GLU A 79 -0.45 -19.44 -9.80
CA GLU A 79 -1.47 -19.64 -10.83
C GLU A 79 -1.04 -19.05 -12.18
N LEU A 80 -0.41 -17.89 -12.17
CA LEU A 80 0.14 -17.29 -13.38
C LEU A 80 1.29 -18.12 -13.97
N ARG A 81 2.16 -18.66 -13.10
CA ARG A 81 3.25 -19.56 -13.54
C ARG A 81 2.73 -20.85 -14.16
N LYS A 82 1.68 -21.46 -13.60
CA LYS A 82 1.02 -22.65 -14.17
C LYS A 82 0.48 -22.38 -15.59
N ARG A 83 0.08 -21.15 -15.84
CA ARG A 83 -0.42 -20.68 -17.16
C ARG A 83 0.70 -20.23 -18.12
N GLY A 84 1.97 -20.40 -17.76
CA GLY A 84 3.13 -20.08 -18.59
C GLY A 84 3.57 -18.61 -18.55
N PHE A 85 3.00 -17.80 -17.67
CA PHE A 85 3.45 -16.42 -17.48
C PHE A 85 4.71 -16.35 -16.61
N ARG A 86 5.42 -15.23 -16.70
CA ARG A 86 6.59 -14.91 -15.89
C ARG A 86 6.28 -13.68 -15.01
N PRO A 87 5.52 -13.83 -13.92
CA PRO A 87 5.16 -12.71 -13.09
C PRO A 87 6.37 -12.18 -12.32
N GLY A 88 6.50 -10.85 -12.25
CA GLY A 88 7.39 -10.15 -11.34
C GLY A 88 6.58 -9.50 -10.23
N ILE A 89 7.10 -9.47 -9.01
CA ILE A 89 6.48 -8.83 -7.85
C ILE A 89 7.23 -7.52 -7.57
N VAL A 90 6.48 -6.46 -7.33
CA VAL A 90 7.02 -5.18 -6.85
C VAL A 90 6.36 -4.84 -5.53
N SER A 91 7.14 -4.70 -4.48
CA SER A 91 6.67 -4.30 -3.16
C SER A 91 7.41 -3.06 -2.65
N ARG A 92 6.91 -2.48 -1.56
CA ARG A 92 7.54 -1.29 -0.93
C ARG A 92 8.73 -1.65 -0.05
N GLY A 93 8.99 -2.95 0.21
CA GLY A 93 10.04 -3.37 1.14
C GLY A 93 9.78 -2.90 2.57
N TYR A 94 8.54 -2.98 3.04
CA TYR A 94 8.18 -2.54 4.39
C TYR A 94 8.98 -3.34 5.43
N GLY A 95 9.57 -2.65 6.41
CA GLY A 95 10.41 -3.26 7.45
C GLY A 95 11.90 -3.35 7.07
N GLY A 96 12.26 -3.23 5.80
CA GLY A 96 13.65 -3.20 5.37
C GLY A 96 14.34 -1.86 5.67
N SER A 97 15.66 -1.92 5.84
CA SER A 97 16.51 -0.74 6.06
C SER A 97 16.89 -0.02 4.77
N HIS A 98 16.65 -0.63 3.61
CA HIS A 98 16.97 -0.04 2.33
C HIS A 98 16.09 1.18 2.02
N SER A 99 16.72 2.34 1.88
CA SER A 99 16.05 3.58 1.46
C SER A 99 16.71 4.11 0.18
N GLY A 100 15.95 4.24 -0.90
CA GLY A 100 16.49 4.80 -2.14
C GLY A 100 15.91 4.18 -3.40
N THR A 101 16.80 3.76 -4.29
CA THR A 101 16.43 3.17 -5.59
C THR A 101 15.85 1.76 -5.44
N SER A 102 15.06 1.32 -6.43
CA SER A 102 14.55 -0.04 -6.46
C SER A 102 15.68 -1.06 -6.40
N MET A 103 15.54 -2.07 -5.56
CA MET A 103 16.50 -3.18 -5.40
C MET A 103 15.85 -4.49 -5.86
N ARG A 104 16.62 -5.31 -6.54
CA ARG A 104 16.20 -6.66 -6.90
C ARG A 104 16.40 -7.57 -5.70
N VAL A 105 15.38 -8.32 -5.36
CA VAL A 105 15.42 -9.33 -4.29
C VAL A 105 15.79 -10.67 -4.90
N GLU A 106 16.81 -11.30 -4.36
CA GLU A 106 17.25 -12.64 -4.69
C GLU A 106 16.93 -13.58 -3.51
N PRO A 107 16.90 -14.91 -3.72
CA PRO A 107 16.56 -15.86 -2.64
C PRO A 107 17.48 -15.79 -1.40
N ASP A 108 18.69 -15.28 -1.56
CA ASP A 108 19.70 -15.09 -0.51
C ASP A 108 19.76 -13.65 0.03
N SER A 109 18.84 -12.79 -0.38
CA SER A 109 18.78 -11.41 0.10
C SER A 109 18.47 -11.35 1.60
N ASP A 110 19.18 -10.46 2.31
CA ASP A 110 18.97 -10.25 3.74
C ASP A 110 17.62 -9.55 4.00
N ALA A 111 16.73 -10.22 4.74
CA ALA A 111 15.42 -9.70 5.11
C ALA A 111 15.50 -8.38 5.90
N ALA A 112 16.58 -8.14 6.66
CA ALA A 112 16.80 -6.87 7.36
C ALA A 112 16.98 -5.70 6.40
N VAL A 113 17.43 -5.95 5.18
CA VAL A 113 17.67 -4.95 4.14
C VAL A 113 16.46 -4.77 3.26
N VAL A 114 15.88 -5.86 2.75
CA VAL A 114 14.79 -5.83 1.75
C VAL A 114 13.39 -5.88 2.35
N GLY A 115 13.26 -6.20 3.63
CA GLY A 115 12.01 -6.47 4.33
C GLY A 115 11.66 -7.96 4.33
N ASP A 116 10.87 -8.39 5.32
CA ASP A 116 10.51 -9.80 5.50
C ASP A 116 9.58 -10.30 4.38
N GLU A 117 8.66 -9.48 3.93
CA GLU A 117 7.62 -9.83 2.96
C GLU A 117 8.16 -10.18 1.56
N PRO A 118 9.18 -9.48 1.01
CA PRO A 118 9.75 -9.82 -0.29
C PRO A 118 10.58 -11.12 -0.33
N VAL A 119 11.02 -11.65 0.80
CA VAL A 119 11.84 -12.88 0.89
C VAL A 119 10.99 -14.15 0.96
N LEU A 120 9.69 -14.03 1.26
CA LEU A 120 8.72 -15.13 1.29
C LEU A 120 8.38 -15.63 -0.13
#